data_14bb248f285e76795ab9dc33a9f326ad
#
_entry.id   14bb248f285e76795ab9dc33a9f326ad
#
_cell.length_a   1.000
_cell.length_b   1.000
_cell.length_c   1.000
_cell.angle_alpha   90.00
_cell.angle_beta   90.00
_cell.angle_gamma   90.00
#
_symmetry.space_group_name_H-M   'P 1'
#
loop_
_entity.id
_entity.type
_entity.pdbx_description
1 polymer ?
#
loop_
_entity_poly.entity_id
_entity_poly.type
_entity_poly.pdbx_seq_one_letter_code
_entity_poly.pdbx_strand_id
1 'polypeptide(L)'
;MNDSIFSNKYSLRDEKGMKIRRIYNNQIVGLSLSGTILDTKNDVVKVNLEVDGKQDSSTARWFPYSTVYSSEDGTGWYCMPEKGDAIRLYFPDNVEKSAYAISSVNLKSRDTEKRSDPSVKSIGTKYGKQLIMEPGSVNIIGGSGMMVKMTDDGGIEIISDKKIILDAQDDIEINGKAKVLIKGESGVDLTQNSANLSIKDDVTMSGGKVKIE
;
A
#
# COMPACT_ATOMS: atom_id res chain seq x y z
N MET A 1 51.61 -8.91 50.28
CA MET A 1 51.22 -9.36 48.93
C MET A 1 50.23 -10.49 49.13
N ASN A 2 48.96 -10.27 48.81
CA ASN A 2 47.95 -11.36 48.85
C ASN A 2 48.07 -12.13 47.55
N ASP A 3 48.67 -13.29 47.59
CA ASP A 3 48.67 -14.23 46.48
C ASP A 3 47.25 -14.83 46.35
N SER A 4 46.47 -14.26 45.40
CA SER A 4 45.19 -14.80 45.03
C SER A 4 45.39 -16.07 44.23
N ILE A 5 45.19 -17.23 44.86
CA ILE A 5 45.25 -18.54 44.20
C ILE A 5 43.96 -18.69 43.42
N PHE A 6 44.04 -18.66 42.08
CA PHE A 6 42.95 -19.02 41.21
C PHE A 6 42.82 -20.53 41.13
N SER A 7 41.70 -21.06 41.55
CA SER A 7 41.36 -22.49 41.36
C SER A 7 40.25 -22.65 40.35
N ASN A 8 40.48 -23.47 39.33
CA ASN A 8 39.44 -23.84 38.35
C ASN A 8 38.94 -25.25 38.65
N LYS A 9 37.65 -25.43 38.80
CA LYS A 9 37.03 -26.73 38.97
C LYS A 9 36.46 -27.22 37.64
N TYR A 10 36.97 -28.31 37.11
CA TYR A 10 36.48 -28.94 35.89
C TYR A 10 35.60 -30.15 36.25
N SER A 11 34.47 -30.30 35.57
CA SER A 11 33.61 -31.47 35.66
C SER A 11 33.58 -32.15 34.29
N LEU A 12 34.04 -33.37 34.19
CA LEU A 12 33.90 -34.20 32.99
C LEU A 12 32.48 -34.78 32.98
N ARG A 13 31.78 -34.63 31.87
CA ARG A 13 30.42 -35.14 31.68
C ARG A 13 30.32 -35.79 30.31
N ASP A 14 29.38 -36.73 30.16
CA ASP A 14 29.00 -37.28 28.85
C ASP A 14 28.25 -36.25 28.02
N GLU A 15 27.99 -36.57 26.74
CA GLU A 15 27.28 -35.69 25.82
C GLU A 15 25.93 -35.22 26.36
N LYS A 16 25.19 -36.08 27.07
CA LYS A 16 23.89 -35.71 27.68
C LYS A 16 24.07 -34.78 28.87
N GLY A 17 25.13 -34.96 29.66
CA GLY A 17 25.46 -34.10 30.78
C GLY A 17 26.04 -32.73 30.39
N MET A 18 26.49 -32.60 29.15
CA MET A 18 26.94 -31.29 28.55
C MET A 18 25.83 -30.50 27.95
N LYS A 19 24.63 -31.03 27.77
CA LYS A 19 23.48 -30.29 27.26
C LYS A 19 23.03 -29.22 28.24
N ILE A 20 23.38 -27.99 27.96
CA ILE A 20 22.89 -26.83 28.72
C ILE A 20 21.44 -26.61 28.36
N ARG A 21 20.58 -26.46 29.37
CA ARG A 21 19.20 -26.07 29.19
C ARG A 21 19.18 -24.70 28.52
N ARG A 22 18.41 -24.54 27.41
CA ARG A 22 18.28 -23.26 26.76
C ARG A 22 17.70 -22.26 27.76
N ILE A 23 18.42 -21.18 28.00
CA ILE A 23 17.96 -20.07 28.83
C ILE A 23 17.27 -19.07 27.90
N TYR A 24 16.02 -18.77 28.19
CA TYR A 24 15.24 -17.78 27.48
C TYR A 24 15.31 -16.44 28.22
N ASN A 25 15.37 -15.35 27.49
CA ASN A 25 15.29 -14.01 28.05
C ASN A 25 13.82 -13.60 28.21
N ASN A 26 13.25 -13.79 29.40
CA ASN A 26 11.87 -13.43 29.68
C ASN A 26 11.64 -11.91 29.69
N GLN A 27 12.69 -11.09 29.70
CA GLN A 27 12.57 -9.63 29.69
C GLN A 27 12.19 -9.06 28.32
N ILE A 28 12.31 -9.87 27.25
CA ILE A 28 11.90 -9.41 25.91
C ILE A 28 10.40 -9.57 25.66
N VAL A 29 9.70 -10.33 26.47
CA VAL A 29 8.25 -10.60 26.27
C VAL A 29 7.46 -9.29 26.32
N GLY A 30 6.72 -9.01 25.27
CA GLY A 30 5.92 -7.78 25.12
C GLY A 30 6.74 -6.54 24.74
N LEU A 31 8.05 -6.64 24.57
CA LEU A 31 8.84 -5.52 24.09
C LEU A 31 8.56 -5.22 22.62
N SER A 32 8.70 -3.94 22.30
CA SER A 32 8.61 -3.42 20.93
C SER A 32 9.79 -2.47 20.72
N LEU A 33 10.71 -2.87 19.85
CA LEU A 33 11.94 -2.13 19.54
C LEU A 33 11.80 -1.35 18.24
N SER A 34 12.25 -0.10 18.25
CA SER A 34 12.27 0.75 17.04
C SER A 34 13.36 0.28 16.08
N GLY A 35 13.06 0.38 14.79
CA GLY A 35 14.00 0.04 13.73
C GLY A 35 13.60 0.61 12.38
N THR A 36 14.45 0.40 11.40
CA THR A 36 14.22 0.78 10.00
C THR A 36 14.31 -0.43 9.08
N ILE A 37 13.54 -0.40 8.01
CA ILE A 37 13.55 -1.45 6.99
C ILE A 37 14.84 -1.41 6.18
N LEU A 38 15.56 -2.51 6.17
CA LEU A 38 16.74 -2.72 5.33
C LEU A 38 16.37 -3.32 3.96
N ASP A 39 15.38 -4.23 3.96
CA ASP A 39 14.94 -4.93 2.76
C ASP A 39 13.53 -5.50 2.97
N THR A 40 12.77 -5.69 1.89
CA THR A 40 11.39 -6.21 1.90
C THR A 40 11.24 -7.26 0.81
N LYS A 41 10.65 -8.41 1.15
CA LYS A 41 10.37 -9.48 0.22
C LYS A 41 9.09 -10.23 0.62
N ASN A 42 8.11 -10.31 -0.29
CA ASN A 42 6.79 -10.90 0.01
C ASN A 42 6.21 -10.29 1.31
N ASP A 43 5.93 -11.12 2.31
CA ASP A 43 5.36 -10.73 3.61
C ASP A 43 6.41 -10.62 4.73
N VAL A 44 7.70 -10.56 4.37
CA VAL A 44 8.80 -10.49 5.33
C VAL A 44 9.68 -9.27 5.09
N VAL A 45 10.30 -8.80 6.16
CA VAL A 45 11.18 -7.64 6.16
C VAL A 45 12.49 -7.93 6.89
N LYS A 46 13.58 -7.30 6.45
CA LYS A 46 14.81 -7.19 7.22
C LYS A 46 14.82 -5.85 7.94
N VAL A 47 15.23 -5.88 9.19
CA VAL A 47 15.16 -4.71 10.08
C VAL A 47 16.53 -4.40 10.63
N ASN A 48 16.89 -3.11 10.65
CA ASN A 48 17.97 -2.57 11.47
C ASN A 48 17.36 -2.01 12.75
N LEU A 49 17.61 -2.65 13.87
CA LEU A 49 17.16 -2.13 15.16
C LEU A 49 18.05 -0.97 15.60
N GLU A 50 17.46 0.07 16.16
CA GLU A 50 18.20 1.25 16.64
C GLU A 50 19.19 0.89 17.76
N VAL A 51 18.86 -0.11 18.59
CA VAL A 51 19.70 -0.57 19.69
C VAL A 51 20.98 -1.29 19.23
N ASP A 52 20.97 -1.86 18.03
CA ASP A 52 22.10 -2.64 17.49
C ASP A 52 23.08 -1.77 16.68
N GLY A 53 22.78 -0.47 16.52
CA GLY A 53 23.53 0.40 15.65
C GLY A 53 23.31 0.08 14.16
N LYS A 54 24.37 0.11 13.35
CA LYS A 54 24.27 -0.15 11.91
C LYS A 54 24.47 -1.62 11.60
N GLN A 55 23.46 -2.24 11.01
CA GLN A 55 23.48 -3.64 10.58
C GLN A 55 23.57 -3.74 9.05
N ASP A 56 24.35 -4.73 8.57
CA ASP A 56 24.44 -5.06 7.15
C ASP A 56 23.18 -5.83 6.71
N SER A 57 22.56 -5.41 5.61
CA SER A 57 21.38 -6.07 5.05
C SER A 57 21.64 -7.52 4.63
N SER A 58 22.90 -7.88 4.26
CA SER A 58 23.23 -9.25 3.86
C SER A 58 23.11 -10.25 5.02
N THR A 59 23.47 -9.82 6.23
CA THR A 59 23.47 -10.63 7.45
C THR A 59 22.20 -10.47 8.29
N ALA A 60 21.39 -9.44 8.01
CA ALA A 60 20.16 -9.16 8.72
C ALA A 60 19.14 -10.29 8.53
N ARG A 61 18.42 -10.61 9.60
CA ARG A 61 17.40 -11.63 9.61
C ARG A 61 16.09 -11.14 9.01
N TRP A 62 15.36 -12.07 8.37
CA TRP A 62 13.98 -11.86 7.92
C TRP A 62 12.99 -12.09 9.07
N PHE A 63 12.04 -11.17 9.21
CA PHE A 63 10.92 -11.23 10.15
C PHE A 63 9.61 -11.13 9.38
N PRO A 64 8.54 -11.85 9.78
CA PRO A 64 7.20 -11.62 9.26
C PRO A 64 6.77 -10.17 9.50
N TYR A 65 5.98 -9.62 8.58
CA TYR A 65 5.36 -8.31 8.75
C TYR A 65 3.87 -8.47 9.06
N SER A 66 3.42 -7.85 10.15
CA SER A 66 2.02 -7.85 10.54
C SER A 66 1.20 -6.92 9.67
N THR A 67 0.12 -7.41 9.11
CA THR A 67 -0.86 -6.65 8.36
C THR A 67 -2.15 -6.48 9.16
N VAL A 68 -3.06 -5.63 8.67
CA VAL A 68 -4.37 -5.39 9.31
C VAL A 68 -5.26 -6.64 9.22
N TYR A 69 -5.17 -7.35 8.09
CA TYR A 69 -5.99 -8.52 7.78
C TYR A 69 -5.29 -9.39 6.74
N SER A 70 -5.30 -10.71 6.95
CA SER A 70 -4.77 -11.71 6.02
C SER A 70 -5.52 -13.03 6.17
N SER A 71 -5.79 -13.71 5.07
CA SER A 71 -6.39 -15.06 5.00
C SER A 71 -5.44 -16.08 4.40
N GLU A 72 -5.71 -17.36 4.62
CA GLU A 72 -4.85 -18.47 4.16
C GLU A 72 -4.76 -18.56 2.62
N ASP A 73 -5.79 -18.10 1.91
CA ASP A 73 -5.82 -18.04 0.44
C ASP A 73 -5.00 -16.88 -0.17
N GLY A 74 -4.34 -16.09 0.69
CA GLY A 74 -3.54 -14.92 0.29
C GLY A 74 -4.34 -13.63 0.10
N THR A 75 -5.65 -13.66 0.36
CA THR A 75 -6.44 -12.42 0.38
C THR A 75 -6.17 -11.62 1.65
N GLY A 76 -6.37 -10.31 1.58
CA GLY A 76 -6.16 -9.44 2.75
C GLY A 76 -5.65 -8.06 2.38
N TRP A 77 -5.08 -7.40 3.39
CA TRP A 77 -4.47 -6.08 3.25
C TRP A 77 -2.96 -6.22 2.99
N TYR A 78 -2.56 -6.11 1.73
CA TYR A 78 -1.15 -6.13 1.35
C TYR A 78 -0.61 -4.71 1.18
N CYS A 79 0.03 -4.20 2.25
CA CYS A 79 0.63 -2.87 2.29
C CYS A 79 1.98 -2.96 3.01
N MET A 80 2.98 -3.46 2.29
CA MET A 80 4.33 -3.66 2.83
C MET A 80 5.08 -2.34 2.95
N PRO A 81 5.88 -2.17 4.02
CA PRO A 81 6.78 -1.03 4.13
C PRO A 81 7.90 -1.12 3.10
N GLU A 82 8.49 0.02 2.78
CA GLU A 82 9.60 0.11 1.87
C GLU A 82 10.94 0.29 2.62
N LYS A 83 12.05 0.05 1.91
CA LYS A 83 13.38 0.28 2.46
C LYS A 83 13.55 1.71 2.98
N GLY A 84 13.97 1.82 4.24
CA GLY A 84 14.13 3.09 4.94
C GLY A 84 12.93 3.52 5.78
N ASP A 85 11.80 2.82 5.68
CA ASP A 85 10.65 3.11 6.52
C ASP A 85 10.91 2.72 7.98
N ALA A 86 10.37 3.51 8.91
CA ALA A 86 10.43 3.21 10.33
C ALA A 86 9.41 2.12 10.66
N ILE A 87 9.82 1.16 11.48
CA ILE A 87 8.96 0.09 11.98
C ILE A 87 9.23 -0.20 13.45
N ARG A 88 8.43 -1.04 14.04
CA ARG A 88 8.70 -1.65 15.34
C ARG A 88 8.77 -3.16 15.21
N LEU A 89 9.77 -3.78 15.84
CA LEU A 89 9.88 -5.22 15.99
C LEU A 89 9.29 -5.62 17.34
N TYR A 90 8.26 -6.44 17.32
CA TYR A 90 7.53 -6.89 18.50
C TYR A 90 7.91 -8.33 18.87
N PHE A 91 8.07 -8.60 20.16
CA PHE A 91 8.42 -9.90 20.74
C PHE A 91 7.22 -10.43 21.52
N PRO A 92 6.43 -11.35 20.97
CA PRO A 92 5.24 -11.89 21.63
C PRO A 92 5.57 -12.82 22.81
N ASP A 93 6.73 -13.43 22.77
CA ASP A 93 7.21 -14.38 23.76
C ASP A 93 8.73 -14.26 24.01
N ASN A 94 9.31 -15.18 24.78
CA ASN A 94 10.74 -15.21 25.10
C ASN A 94 11.62 -15.90 24.03
N VAL A 95 11.04 -16.22 22.88
CA VAL A 95 11.74 -16.83 21.75
C VAL A 95 11.92 -15.74 20.67
N GLU A 96 13.12 -15.23 20.50
CA GLU A 96 13.41 -14.21 19.48
C GLU A 96 12.95 -14.59 18.06
N LYS A 97 12.79 -15.89 17.79
CA LYS A 97 12.31 -16.39 16.50
C LYS A 97 10.84 -16.07 16.24
N SER A 98 10.06 -15.86 17.29
CA SER A 98 8.64 -15.52 17.20
C SER A 98 8.40 -14.04 16.93
N ALA A 99 9.45 -13.20 16.94
CA ALA A 99 9.33 -11.77 16.69
C ALA A 99 8.81 -11.48 15.28
N TYR A 100 8.00 -10.43 15.17
CA TYR A 100 7.48 -9.93 13.90
C TYR A 100 7.46 -8.40 13.87
N ALA A 101 7.59 -7.85 12.68
CA ALA A 101 7.51 -6.42 12.48
C ALA A 101 6.06 -5.95 12.46
N ILE A 102 5.80 -4.83 13.09
CA ILE A 102 4.48 -4.18 13.18
C ILE A 102 4.56 -2.75 12.65
N SER A 103 3.40 -2.09 12.55
CA SER A 103 3.20 -0.74 12.04
C SER A 103 4.24 0.28 12.52
N SER A 104 4.44 1.31 11.72
CA SER A 104 5.31 2.44 12.00
C SER A 104 4.61 3.57 12.71
N VAL A 105 5.39 4.35 13.45
CA VAL A 105 5.00 5.66 13.96
C VAL A 105 5.62 6.72 13.05
N ASN A 106 4.80 7.58 12.46
CA ASN A 106 5.30 8.67 11.64
C ASN A 106 5.88 9.78 12.53
N LEU A 107 7.19 9.72 12.78
CA LEU A 107 7.90 10.70 13.63
C LEU A 107 8.27 11.98 12.87
N LYS A 108 8.59 11.87 11.58
CA LYS A 108 8.93 12.99 10.69
C LYS A 108 8.46 12.67 9.28
N SER A 109 7.65 13.56 8.70
CA SER A 109 7.38 13.57 7.27
C SER A 109 8.32 14.57 6.58
N ARG A 110 8.85 14.22 5.41
CA ARG A 110 9.56 15.18 4.54
C ARG A 110 8.60 16.16 3.89
N ASP A 111 7.36 15.76 3.74
CA ASP A 111 6.27 16.56 3.21
C ASP A 111 5.26 16.77 4.35
N THR A 112 5.34 17.93 4.99
CA THR A 112 4.51 18.26 6.14
C THR A 112 3.07 18.58 5.74
N GLU A 113 2.83 18.97 4.47
CA GLU A 113 1.50 19.35 3.98
C GLU A 113 0.60 18.12 3.81
N LYS A 114 1.14 16.98 3.35
CA LYS A 114 0.37 15.75 3.14
C LYS A 114 -0.32 15.18 4.38
N ARG A 115 0.09 15.60 5.58
CA ARG A 115 -0.43 15.11 6.86
C ARG A 115 -0.81 16.24 7.80
N SER A 116 -1.05 17.44 7.28
CA SER A 116 -1.35 18.64 8.09
C SER A 116 -2.79 18.68 8.57
N ASP A 117 -3.72 18.13 7.78
CA ASP A 117 -5.15 18.13 8.08
C ASP A 117 -5.63 16.74 8.52
N PRO A 118 -6.02 16.57 9.81
CA PRO A 118 -6.53 15.30 10.31
C PRO A 118 -7.90 14.90 9.72
N SER A 119 -8.64 15.82 9.10
CA SER A 119 -9.89 15.50 8.41
C SER A 119 -9.67 14.72 7.11
N VAL A 120 -8.50 14.87 6.48
CA VAL A 120 -8.10 14.16 5.27
C VAL A 120 -7.58 12.77 5.61
N LYS A 121 -8.10 11.76 4.91
CA LYS A 121 -7.62 10.37 4.98
C LYS A 121 -7.07 9.99 3.62
N SER A 122 -5.91 9.31 3.61
CA SER A 122 -5.30 8.91 2.35
C SER A 122 -4.53 7.60 2.43
N ILE A 123 -4.53 6.86 1.32
CA ILE A 123 -3.64 5.74 1.05
C ILE A 123 -2.86 6.11 -0.20
N GLY A 124 -1.54 6.13 -0.13
CA GLY A 124 -0.72 6.55 -1.25
C GLY A 124 0.58 5.77 -1.38
N THR A 125 1.12 5.78 -2.58
CA THR A 125 2.44 5.22 -2.88
C THR A 125 3.43 6.34 -3.22
N LYS A 126 4.73 6.09 -3.11
CA LYS A 126 5.77 7.02 -3.54
C LYS A 126 5.73 7.33 -5.05
N TYR A 127 4.99 6.53 -5.82
CA TYR A 127 4.83 6.69 -7.27
C TYR A 127 3.64 7.58 -7.65
N GLY A 128 3.05 8.31 -6.70
CA GLY A 128 1.96 9.24 -6.94
C GLY A 128 0.59 8.60 -7.16
N LYS A 129 0.42 7.31 -6.85
CA LYS A 129 -0.89 6.65 -6.86
C LYS A 129 -1.53 6.88 -5.50
N GLN A 130 -2.79 7.35 -5.46
CA GLN A 130 -3.43 7.76 -4.21
C GLN A 130 -4.94 7.51 -4.24
N LEU A 131 -5.47 7.16 -3.09
CA LEU A 131 -6.88 7.31 -2.73
C LEU A 131 -6.94 8.35 -1.62
N ILE A 132 -7.64 9.44 -1.84
CA ILE A 132 -7.77 10.55 -0.88
C ILE A 132 -9.25 10.76 -0.58
N MET A 133 -9.58 10.87 0.69
CA MET A 133 -10.91 11.21 1.19
C MET A 133 -10.79 12.51 1.99
N GLU A 134 -11.46 13.54 1.51
CA GLU A 134 -11.53 14.88 2.09
C GLU A 134 -12.97 15.20 2.49
N PRO A 135 -13.24 16.19 3.33
CA PRO A 135 -14.59 16.51 3.77
C PRO A 135 -15.61 16.72 2.66
N GLY A 136 -15.20 17.19 1.49
CA GLY A 136 -16.11 17.45 0.36
C GLY A 136 -15.75 16.67 -0.91
N SER A 137 -14.83 15.69 -0.84
CA SER A 137 -14.45 14.93 -2.03
C SER A 137 -13.83 13.56 -1.74
N VAL A 138 -13.90 12.69 -2.74
CA VAL A 138 -13.12 11.45 -2.83
C VAL A 138 -12.39 11.44 -4.16
N ASN A 139 -11.07 11.23 -4.11
CA ASN A 139 -10.21 11.27 -5.29
C ASN A 139 -9.43 9.95 -5.42
N ILE A 140 -9.51 9.32 -6.60
CA ILE A 140 -8.66 8.19 -6.98
C ILE A 140 -7.69 8.70 -8.04
N ILE A 141 -6.40 8.78 -7.70
CA ILE A 141 -5.37 9.37 -8.54
C ILE A 141 -4.48 8.25 -9.11
N GLY A 142 -4.50 8.11 -10.43
CA GLY A 142 -3.68 7.16 -11.17
C GLY A 142 -2.28 7.68 -11.53
N GLY A 143 -2.02 8.95 -11.28
CA GLY A 143 -0.80 9.68 -11.61
C GLY A 143 -1.14 11.05 -12.20
N SER A 144 -0.16 11.72 -12.79
CA SER A 144 -0.39 13.00 -13.47
C SER A 144 -1.39 12.82 -14.62
N GLY A 145 -2.45 13.62 -14.63
CA GLY A 145 -3.44 13.64 -15.72
C GLY A 145 -4.49 12.51 -15.70
N MET A 146 -4.49 11.63 -14.69
CA MET A 146 -5.48 10.55 -14.58
C MET A 146 -6.12 10.53 -13.21
N MET A 147 -7.44 10.76 -13.13
CA MET A 147 -8.17 10.64 -11.87
C MET A 147 -9.65 10.33 -12.07
N VAL A 148 -10.24 9.75 -11.04
CA VAL A 148 -11.69 9.75 -10.79
C VAL A 148 -11.90 10.64 -9.57
N LYS A 149 -12.68 11.70 -9.73
CA LYS A 149 -12.99 12.66 -8.68
C LYS A 149 -14.49 12.66 -8.42
N MET A 150 -14.87 12.56 -7.18
CA MET A 150 -16.24 12.68 -6.69
C MET A 150 -16.30 13.84 -5.72
N THR A 151 -17.16 14.82 -5.97
CA THR A 151 -17.35 16.00 -5.11
C THR A 151 -18.81 16.17 -4.75
N ASP A 152 -19.09 16.69 -3.57
CA ASP A 152 -20.45 16.88 -3.07
C ASP A 152 -21.24 17.86 -3.97
N ASP A 153 -20.59 18.93 -4.44
CA ASP A 153 -21.24 19.96 -5.24
C ASP A 153 -21.11 19.75 -6.77
N GLY A 154 -20.01 19.14 -7.23
CA GLY A 154 -19.67 19.03 -8.66
C GLY A 154 -20.01 17.68 -9.29
N GLY A 155 -20.33 16.65 -8.47
CA GLY A 155 -20.62 15.32 -8.97
C GLY A 155 -19.35 14.49 -9.27
N ILE A 156 -19.40 13.69 -10.34
CA ILE A 156 -18.35 12.74 -10.70
C ILE A 156 -17.66 13.16 -11.98
N GLU A 157 -16.32 13.25 -11.94
CA GLU A 157 -15.45 13.50 -13.08
C GLU A 157 -14.49 12.34 -13.29
N ILE A 158 -14.38 11.87 -14.53
CA ILE A 158 -13.37 10.89 -14.97
C ILE A 158 -12.44 11.60 -15.95
N ILE A 159 -11.19 11.77 -15.56
CA ILE A 159 -10.18 12.52 -16.32
C ILE A 159 -9.05 11.59 -16.71
N SER A 160 -8.63 11.66 -17.98
CA SER A 160 -7.45 10.96 -18.49
C SER A 160 -6.75 11.80 -19.55
N ASP A 161 -5.44 11.93 -19.44
CA ASP A 161 -4.57 12.49 -20.48
C ASP A 161 -4.27 11.48 -21.60
N LYS A 162 -4.87 10.28 -21.50
CA LYS A 162 -4.75 9.20 -22.46
C LYS A 162 -6.15 8.78 -22.95
N LYS A 163 -6.34 7.53 -23.20
CA LYS A 163 -7.57 6.90 -23.66
C LYS A 163 -8.45 6.46 -22.49
N ILE A 164 -9.75 6.65 -22.60
CA ILE A 164 -10.76 6.02 -21.77
C ILE A 164 -11.49 5.00 -22.64
N ILE A 165 -11.66 3.77 -22.14
CA ILE A 165 -12.43 2.71 -22.77
C ILE A 165 -13.52 2.31 -21.79
N LEU A 166 -14.78 2.29 -22.28
CA LEU A 166 -15.90 1.66 -21.61
C LEU A 166 -16.27 0.44 -22.43
N ASP A 167 -16.08 -0.74 -21.87
CA ASP A 167 -16.31 -2.03 -22.54
C ASP A 167 -17.11 -2.92 -21.61
N ALA A 168 -18.23 -3.43 -22.09
CA ALA A 168 -19.12 -4.30 -21.33
C ALA A 168 -19.50 -5.52 -22.19
N GLN A 169 -19.64 -6.69 -21.56
CA GLN A 169 -20.15 -7.89 -22.20
C GLN A 169 -21.67 -7.85 -22.45
N ASP A 170 -22.35 -6.94 -21.76
CA ASP A 170 -23.74 -6.65 -21.87
C ASP A 170 -23.93 -5.17 -22.27
N ASP A 171 -25.04 -4.55 -21.93
CA ASP A 171 -25.38 -3.19 -22.36
C ASP A 171 -24.56 -2.11 -21.63
N ILE A 172 -24.35 -0.97 -22.30
CA ILE A 172 -23.92 0.29 -21.71
C ILE A 172 -25.06 1.30 -21.89
N GLU A 173 -25.69 1.70 -20.77
CA GLU A 173 -26.73 2.71 -20.77
C GLU A 173 -26.18 4.08 -20.32
N ILE A 174 -26.49 5.12 -21.07
CA ILE A 174 -26.13 6.52 -20.74
C ILE A 174 -27.41 7.36 -20.68
N ASN A 175 -27.83 7.69 -19.45
CA ASN A 175 -29.08 8.41 -19.19
C ASN A 175 -28.82 9.76 -18.50
N GLY A 176 -29.23 10.86 -19.13
CA GLY A 176 -29.20 12.18 -18.55
C GLY A 176 -30.59 12.80 -18.49
N LYS A 177 -31.07 13.19 -17.29
CA LYS A 177 -32.39 13.84 -17.16
C LYS A 177 -32.53 15.15 -17.92
N ALA A 178 -31.43 15.91 -18.04
CA ALA A 178 -31.43 17.19 -18.72
C ALA A 178 -30.79 17.08 -20.11
N LYS A 179 -29.54 16.61 -20.21
CA LYS A 179 -28.83 16.56 -21.48
C LYS A 179 -27.70 15.51 -21.42
N VAL A 180 -27.48 14.82 -22.52
CA VAL A 180 -26.27 14.06 -22.79
C VAL A 180 -25.49 14.83 -23.86
N LEU A 181 -24.24 15.21 -23.56
CA LEU A 181 -23.33 15.87 -24.47
C LEU A 181 -22.19 14.94 -24.84
N ILE A 182 -22.05 14.62 -26.12
CA ILE A 182 -20.90 13.89 -26.66
C ILE A 182 -20.14 14.81 -27.60
N LYS A 183 -18.85 15.04 -27.33
CA LYS A 183 -18.03 15.95 -28.12
C LYS A 183 -16.69 15.28 -28.44
N GLY A 184 -16.32 15.26 -29.71
CA GLY A 184 -15.00 14.87 -30.20
C GLY A 184 -14.42 15.99 -31.05
N GLU A 185 -13.16 16.38 -30.82
CA GLU A 185 -12.50 17.43 -31.63
C GLU A 185 -12.32 17.02 -33.09
N SER A 186 -12.06 15.74 -33.35
CA SER A 186 -11.85 15.22 -34.72
C SER A 186 -13.08 14.50 -35.28
N GLY A 187 -14.15 14.40 -34.51
CA GLY A 187 -15.41 13.76 -34.91
C GLY A 187 -15.98 12.82 -33.83
N VAL A 188 -17.17 12.30 -34.09
CA VAL A 188 -17.86 11.30 -33.32
C VAL A 188 -18.34 10.20 -34.28
N ASP A 189 -17.87 8.98 -34.09
CA ASP A 189 -18.25 7.82 -34.89
C ASP A 189 -19.12 6.87 -34.04
N LEU A 190 -20.32 6.53 -34.55
CA LEU A 190 -21.21 5.52 -34.00
C LEU A 190 -21.27 4.36 -34.99
N THR A 191 -20.85 3.20 -34.60
CA THR A 191 -20.72 2.04 -35.51
C THR A 191 -21.45 0.83 -34.99
N GLN A 192 -22.22 0.17 -35.84
CA GLN A 192 -22.89 -1.10 -35.56
C GLN A 192 -22.75 -2.01 -36.80
N ASN A 193 -21.94 -3.05 -36.70
CA ASN A 193 -21.59 -3.95 -37.83
C ASN A 193 -21.17 -3.17 -39.08
N SER A 194 -22.00 -3.19 -40.13
CA SER A 194 -21.78 -2.45 -41.37
C SER A 194 -22.39 -1.06 -41.42
N ALA A 195 -23.22 -0.70 -40.40
CA ALA A 195 -23.82 0.63 -40.30
C ALA A 195 -22.89 1.58 -39.53
N ASN A 196 -22.68 2.78 -40.09
CA ASN A 196 -21.85 3.81 -39.51
C ASN A 196 -22.51 5.18 -39.62
N LEU A 197 -22.59 5.90 -38.48
CA LEU A 197 -22.90 7.32 -38.46
C LEU A 197 -21.62 8.07 -38.05
N SER A 198 -21.03 8.82 -38.97
CA SER A 198 -19.82 9.60 -38.73
C SER A 198 -20.17 11.09 -38.79
N ILE A 199 -19.85 11.81 -37.70
CA ILE A 199 -20.09 13.26 -37.58
C ILE A 199 -18.73 13.91 -37.56
N LYS A 200 -18.38 14.59 -38.71
CA LYS A 200 -17.07 15.29 -38.87
C LYS A 200 -17.24 16.77 -39.14
N ASP A 201 -18.30 17.13 -39.86
CA ASP A 201 -18.68 18.49 -40.16
C ASP A 201 -20.15 18.74 -39.78
N ASP A 202 -20.84 19.72 -40.33
CA ASP A 202 -22.21 20.05 -39.91
C ASP A 202 -23.21 18.95 -40.21
N VAL A 203 -23.74 18.34 -39.17
CA VAL A 203 -24.94 17.51 -39.21
C VAL A 203 -26.00 18.14 -38.30
N THR A 204 -27.01 18.78 -38.88
CA THR A 204 -28.14 19.30 -38.12
C THR A 204 -29.34 18.39 -38.32
N MET A 205 -29.71 17.61 -37.30
CA MET A 205 -31.01 16.92 -37.24
C MET A 205 -31.86 17.64 -36.21
N SER A 206 -32.83 18.44 -36.64
CA SER A 206 -33.73 19.18 -35.75
C SER A 206 -35.12 18.51 -35.72
N GLY A 207 -35.81 18.61 -34.57
CA GLY A 207 -37.00 17.85 -34.17
C GLY A 207 -38.10 17.70 -35.20
N GLY A 208 -38.89 16.69 -35.09
CA GLY A 208 -39.87 16.18 -36.02
C GLY A 208 -39.52 14.73 -36.42
N LYS A 209 -40.30 14.06 -37.27
CA LYS A 209 -39.94 12.75 -37.77
C LYS A 209 -38.85 12.86 -38.83
N VAL A 210 -37.65 12.34 -38.57
CA VAL A 210 -36.71 11.95 -39.59
C VAL A 210 -36.74 10.42 -39.69
N LYS A 211 -37.37 9.90 -40.74
CA LYS A 211 -37.28 8.50 -41.17
C LYS A 211 -36.49 8.50 -42.47
N ILE A 212 -35.34 7.82 -42.45
CA ILE A 212 -34.61 7.47 -43.65
C ILE A 212 -34.68 5.96 -43.70
N GLU A 213 -35.38 5.40 -44.67
CA GLU A 213 -35.45 3.95 -44.98
C GLU A 213 -34.52 3.64 -46.12
#